data_2824bcde881b24829b63ec1748216bab
#
_entry.id   2824bcde881b24829b63ec1748216bab
#
_cell.length_a   1.000
_cell.length_b   1.000
_cell.length_c   1.000
_cell.angle_alpha   90.00
_cell.angle_beta   90.00
_cell.angle_gamma   90.00
#
_symmetry.space_group_name_H-M   'P 1'
#
loop_
_entity.id
_entity.type
_entity.pdbx_description
1 polymer ?
#
loop_
_entity_poly.entity_id
_entity_poly.type
_entity_poly.pdbx_seq_one_letter_code
_entity_poly.pdbx_strand_id
1 'polypeptide(L)'
;MLGYYAISLTGTAHLSDENGICQDASGCRILENGMLVAVAADGLGSSLHSDIASKAAVNTVMTYVSENLPPAWYEEEVIRVLREAFGKALDEIGKCASENGDDVSEYDTTLTAVIYNSRNIIYAHVGDGGVIALSPDGKYDILTHAQKGDEFNVTTPLRAGESKWTFGRSEKDVCAFAIMTDGLFDVAAPWILSKTDNPVYVNFIRSFIDNSVINALTPADFASLDSEIRDYLSGDDVSGVTDDKTVVGVINTDITPAMMDESYYAEPDFGELLKAHRRNIYGTAGSGLDDTGHCAGCNDPAADEEGSPGGGINDKFEGKEETVCLNTPESQEKYTEHLTDRLLRAVREAFIQ
;
A
#
# COMPACT_ATOMS: atom_id res chain seq x y z
N MET A 1 -13.03 18.30 -16.33
CA MET A 1 -11.58 18.63 -16.17
C MET A 1 -10.93 17.52 -15.35
N LEU A 2 -9.66 17.18 -15.64
CA LEU A 2 -8.90 16.28 -14.77
C LEU A 2 -8.15 17.11 -13.73
N GLY A 3 -8.33 16.77 -12.46
CA GLY A 3 -7.53 17.24 -11.35
C GLY A 3 -6.73 16.10 -10.75
N TYR A 4 -5.57 16.39 -10.17
CA TYR A 4 -4.71 15.39 -9.55
C TYR A 4 -3.79 16.02 -8.51
N TYR A 5 -3.27 15.16 -7.64
CA TYR A 5 -2.20 15.43 -6.71
C TYR A 5 -1.31 14.19 -6.56
N ALA A 6 -0.07 14.35 -6.11
CA ALA A 6 0.87 13.27 -5.86
C ALA A 6 1.68 13.60 -4.60
N ILE A 7 1.55 12.76 -3.59
CA ILE A 7 2.11 12.98 -2.25
C ILE A 7 2.89 11.74 -1.84
N SER A 8 4.13 11.97 -1.37
CA SER A 8 4.92 10.98 -0.65
C SER A 8 5.46 11.64 0.62
N LEU A 9 5.26 11.02 1.77
CA LEU A 9 5.66 11.49 3.08
C LEU A 9 6.41 10.40 3.83
N THR A 10 7.48 10.82 4.52
CA THR A 10 8.29 9.91 5.34
C THR A 10 7.48 9.35 6.50
N GLY A 11 7.50 8.04 6.65
CA GLY A 11 6.90 7.33 7.78
C GLY A 11 7.61 7.56 9.10
N THR A 12 6.90 7.40 10.21
CA THR A 12 7.48 7.59 11.55
C THR A 12 8.56 6.58 11.89
N ALA A 13 8.54 5.39 11.29
CA ALA A 13 9.61 4.40 11.42
C ALA A 13 10.93 4.92 10.85
N HIS A 14 10.89 5.60 9.71
CA HIS A 14 12.06 6.15 9.01
C HIS A 14 12.55 7.48 9.60
N LEU A 15 11.68 8.24 10.29
CA LEU A 15 12.09 9.49 10.95
C LEU A 15 13.08 9.28 12.10
N SER A 16 13.17 8.06 12.64
CA SER A 16 14.16 7.70 13.69
C SER A 16 15.56 7.40 13.13
N ASP A 17 15.69 7.19 11.82
CA ASP A 17 16.96 6.96 11.15
C ASP A 17 17.72 8.26 10.96
N GLU A 18 19.06 8.19 10.99
CA GLU A 18 19.94 9.39 10.94
C GLU A 18 19.66 10.33 9.76
N ASN A 19 19.02 9.84 8.70
CA ASN A 19 18.74 10.61 7.48
C ASN A 19 17.25 10.95 7.25
N GLY A 20 16.29 10.26 7.90
CA GLY A 20 14.86 10.53 7.77
C GLY A 20 14.34 10.59 6.32
N ILE A 21 14.83 9.69 5.44
CA ILE A 21 14.58 9.73 4.00
C ILE A 21 13.32 8.95 3.69
N CYS A 22 12.40 9.55 2.92
CA CYS A 22 11.29 8.84 2.30
C CYS A 22 11.82 7.93 1.19
N GLN A 23 11.55 6.63 1.31
CA GLN A 23 11.91 5.62 0.32
C GLN A 23 10.89 5.53 -0.81
N ASP A 24 9.70 6.09 -0.61
CA ASP A 24 8.66 6.20 -1.61
C ASP A 24 8.92 7.32 -2.63
N ALA A 25 8.38 7.14 -3.83
CA ALA A 25 8.31 8.17 -4.85
C ALA A 25 6.97 8.13 -5.59
N SER A 26 6.51 9.29 -6.03
CA SER A 26 5.29 9.42 -6.82
C SER A 26 5.37 10.53 -7.85
N GLY A 27 4.53 10.43 -8.90
CA GLY A 27 4.41 11.45 -9.93
C GLY A 27 3.11 11.34 -10.71
N CYS A 28 2.61 12.48 -11.18
CA CYS A 28 1.41 12.54 -12.01
C CYS A 28 1.49 13.70 -13.00
N ARG A 29 0.97 13.50 -14.21
CA ARG A 29 0.99 14.53 -15.27
C ARG A 29 -0.11 14.30 -16.28
N ILE A 30 -0.76 15.37 -16.72
CA ILE A 30 -1.59 15.38 -17.91
C ILE A 30 -0.68 15.61 -19.12
N LEU A 31 -0.83 14.77 -20.15
CA LEU A 31 -0.06 14.82 -21.38
C LEU A 31 -0.72 15.73 -22.41
N GLU A 32 0.01 16.12 -23.47
CA GLU A 32 -0.50 17.00 -24.53
C GLU A 32 -1.74 16.44 -25.26
N ASN A 33 -1.85 15.11 -25.32
CA ASN A 33 -3.02 14.42 -25.92
C ASN A 33 -4.23 14.33 -24.98
N GLY A 34 -4.18 14.94 -23.78
CA GLY A 34 -5.23 14.94 -22.77
C GLY A 34 -5.30 13.67 -21.91
N MET A 35 -4.49 12.64 -22.18
CA MET A 35 -4.35 11.50 -21.29
C MET A 35 -3.52 11.88 -20.06
N LEU A 36 -3.67 11.11 -18.99
CA LEU A 36 -2.91 11.32 -17.75
C LEU A 36 -2.06 10.08 -17.46
N VAL A 37 -0.83 10.30 -17.03
CA VAL A 37 0.06 9.29 -16.44
C VAL A 37 0.21 9.55 -14.95
N ALA A 38 0.04 8.50 -14.14
CA ALA A 38 0.25 8.51 -12.70
C ALA A 38 1.12 7.32 -12.31
N VAL A 39 2.10 7.53 -11.43
CA VAL A 39 3.08 6.52 -11.03
C VAL A 39 3.36 6.64 -9.53
N ALA A 40 3.49 5.50 -8.86
CA ALA A 40 4.01 5.40 -7.50
C ALA A 40 4.95 4.20 -7.40
N ALA A 41 5.94 4.31 -6.55
CA ALA A 41 6.92 3.28 -6.25
C ALA A 41 7.30 3.37 -4.78
N ASP A 42 7.40 2.21 -4.14
CA ASP A 42 7.82 2.02 -2.76
C ASP A 42 9.21 1.38 -2.77
N GLY A 43 10.15 2.02 -2.11
CA GLY A 43 11.51 1.52 -1.96
C GLY A 43 11.60 0.52 -0.82
N LEU A 44 12.00 -0.74 -1.12
CA LEU A 44 12.03 -1.79 -0.12
C LEU A 44 13.00 -1.47 1.03
N GLY A 45 12.50 -1.47 2.27
CA GLY A 45 13.27 -1.17 3.47
C GLY A 45 14.46 -2.12 3.73
N SER A 46 14.50 -3.29 3.06
CA SER A 46 15.65 -4.20 3.08
C SER A 46 16.80 -3.77 2.17
N SER A 47 16.63 -2.76 1.33
CA SER A 47 17.60 -2.32 0.31
C SER A 47 18.17 -0.94 0.67
N LEU A 48 19.49 -0.82 0.66
CA LEU A 48 20.21 0.37 1.16
C LEU A 48 19.91 1.66 0.37
N HIS A 49 19.65 1.53 -0.93
CA HIS A 49 19.44 2.63 -1.88
C HIS A 49 18.04 2.59 -2.51
N SER A 50 17.07 2.10 -1.78
CA SER A 50 15.68 1.95 -2.26
C SER A 50 15.02 3.28 -2.61
N ASP A 51 15.37 4.36 -1.90
CA ASP A 51 14.91 5.73 -2.20
C ASP A 51 15.44 6.25 -3.56
N ILE A 52 16.64 5.86 -3.97
CA ILE A 52 17.19 6.16 -5.29
C ILE A 52 16.44 5.35 -6.34
N ALA A 53 16.19 4.08 -6.07
CA ALA A 53 15.50 3.17 -6.97
C ALA A 53 14.06 3.61 -7.25
N SER A 54 13.28 3.94 -6.23
CA SER A 54 11.89 4.41 -6.38
C SER A 54 11.81 5.70 -7.20
N LYS A 55 12.68 6.67 -6.89
CA LYS A 55 12.77 7.95 -7.64
C LYS A 55 13.19 7.74 -9.09
N ALA A 56 14.19 6.87 -9.35
CA ALA A 56 14.65 6.54 -10.70
C ALA A 56 13.53 5.85 -11.49
N ALA A 57 12.81 4.90 -10.89
CA ALA A 57 11.70 4.19 -11.52
C ALA A 57 10.58 5.15 -11.91
N VAL A 58 10.09 5.98 -10.97
CA VAL A 58 9.02 6.95 -11.23
C VAL A 58 9.40 7.91 -12.34
N ASN A 59 10.59 8.54 -12.25
CA ASN A 59 11.05 9.51 -13.24
C ASN A 59 11.20 8.89 -14.64
N THR A 60 11.72 7.67 -14.72
CA THR A 60 11.90 6.97 -16.00
C THR A 60 10.55 6.63 -16.63
N VAL A 61 9.60 6.08 -15.88
CA VAL A 61 8.26 5.78 -16.40
C VAL A 61 7.55 7.05 -16.85
N MET A 62 7.55 8.11 -16.02
CA MET A 62 6.93 9.39 -16.35
C MET A 62 7.50 9.99 -17.66
N THR A 63 8.82 9.93 -17.83
CA THR A 63 9.50 10.44 -19.03
C THR A 63 9.16 9.58 -20.24
N TYR A 64 9.39 8.27 -20.14
CA TYR A 64 9.21 7.35 -21.25
C TYR A 64 7.77 7.34 -21.78
N VAL A 65 6.79 7.30 -20.88
CA VAL A 65 5.37 7.36 -21.25
C VAL A 65 5.03 8.69 -21.93
N SER A 66 5.51 9.82 -21.40
CA SER A 66 5.25 11.14 -21.99
C SER A 66 5.76 11.26 -23.41
N GLU A 67 6.86 10.58 -23.75
CA GLU A 67 7.49 10.65 -25.08
C GLU A 67 6.95 9.60 -26.07
N ASN A 68 6.43 8.47 -25.57
CA ASN A 68 6.12 7.31 -26.42
C ASN A 68 4.64 6.91 -26.43
N LEU A 69 3.78 7.53 -25.59
CA LEU A 69 2.36 7.21 -25.58
C LEU A 69 1.70 7.66 -26.91
N PRO A 70 0.95 6.77 -27.58
CA PRO A 70 0.28 7.13 -28.82
C PRO A 70 -0.75 8.26 -28.60
N PRO A 71 -0.98 9.11 -29.63
CA PRO A 71 -1.91 10.24 -29.49
C PRO A 71 -3.37 9.81 -29.32
N ALA A 72 -3.71 8.57 -29.69
CA ALA A 72 -5.03 7.99 -29.56
C ALA A 72 -5.00 6.78 -28.64
N TRP A 73 -6.14 6.48 -28.02
CA TRP A 73 -6.30 5.35 -27.12
C TRP A 73 -6.37 4.04 -27.89
N TYR A 74 -5.25 3.31 -27.91
CA TYR A 74 -5.13 1.95 -28.41
C TYR A 74 -4.60 1.08 -27.27
N GLU A 75 -5.46 0.26 -26.65
CA GLU A 75 -5.16 -0.50 -25.43
C GLU A 75 -3.87 -1.30 -25.53
N GLU A 76 -3.68 -2.05 -26.62
CA GLU A 76 -2.47 -2.88 -26.83
C GLU A 76 -1.20 -2.02 -26.91
N GLU A 77 -1.27 -0.87 -27.55
CA GLU A 77 -0.15 0.07 -27.63
C GLU A 77 0.17 0.72 -26.28
N VAL A 78 -0.86 1.07 -25.50
CA VAL A 78 -0.68 1.62 -24.14
C VAL A 78 -0.04 0.57 -23.25
N ILE A 79 -0.48 -0.69 -23.29
CA ILE A 79 0.13 -1.80 -22.54
C ILE A 79 1.57 -2.00 -22.98
N ARG A 80 1.86 -1.95 -24.28
CA ARG A 80 3.23 -2.06 -24.81
C ARG A 80 4.12 -0.95 -24.25
N VAL A 81 3.66 0.29 -24.28
CA VAL A 81 4.42 1.45 -23.77
C VAL A 81 4.68 1.29 -22.26
N LEU A 82 3.69 0.86 -21.47
CA LEU A 82 3.88 0.60 -20.04
C LEU A 82 4.91 -0.51 -19.79
N ARG A 83 4.86 -1.59 -20.56
CA ARG A 83 5.83 -2.70 -20.48
C ARG A 83 7.24 -2.25 -20.76
N GLU A 84 7.43 -1.47 -21.83
CA GLU A 84 8.71 -0.89 -22.20
C GLU A 84 9.20 0.10 -21.14
N ALA A 85 8.31 0.92 -20.57
CA ALA A 85 8.63 1.87 -19.51
C ALA A 85 9.14 1.16 -18.25
N PHE A 86 8.54 0.03 -17.85
CA PHE A 86 8.99 -0.78 -16.72
C PHE A 86 10.38 -1.38 -17.00
N GLY A 87 10.62 -1.86 -18.22
CA GLY A 87 11.95 -2.32 -18.63
C GLY A 87 13.00 -1.21 -18.57
N LYS A 88 12.64 0.01 -19.01
CA LYS A 88 13.52 1.18 -18.93
C LYS A 88 13.80 1.61 -17.49
N ALA A 89 12.80 1.53 -16.60
CA ALA A 89 12.99 1.79 -15.18
C ALA A 89 13.99 0.81 -14.57
N LEU A 90 13.86 -0.47 -14.88
CA LEU A 90 14.81 -1.50 -14.44
C LEU A 90 16.24 -1.27 -14.98
N ASP A 91 16.37 -0.91 -16.26
CA ASP A 91 17.64 -0.55 -16.88
C ASP A 91 18.30 0.64 -16.18
N GLU A 92 17.50 1.67 -15.81
CA GLU A 92 18.02 2.88 -15.15
C GLU A 92 18.48 2.60 -13.73
N ILE A 93 17.71 1.79 -12.96
CA ILE A 93 18.13 1.32 -11.63
C ILE A 93 19.47 0.56 -11.72
N GLY A 94 19.61 -0.33 -12.70
CA GLY A 94 20.86 -1.05 -12.94
C GLY A 94 22.05 -0.13 -13.25
N LYS A 95 21.84 1.00 -13.94
CA LYS A 95 22.87 2.01 -14.16
C LYS A 95 23.23 2.73 -12.86
N CYS A 96 22.24 3.15 -12.05
CA CYS A 96 22.51 3.78 -10.76
C CYS A 96 23.37 2.89 -9.87
N ALA A 97 23.05 1.59 -9.76
CA ALA A 97 23.85 0.64 -9.01
C ALA A 97 25.29 0.51 -9.57
N SER A 98 25.42 0.37 -10.90
CA SER A 98 26.72 0.23 -11.56
C SER A 98 27.61 1.47 -11.41
N GLU A 99 27.03 2.67 -11.49
CA GLU A 99 27.75 3.95 -11.31
C GLU A 99 28.29 4.14 -9.89
N ASN A 100 27.57 3.62 -8.90
CA ASN A 100 27.97 3.65 -7.50
C ASN A 100 28.91 2.47 -7.13
N GLY A 101 28.97 1.44 -7.96
CA GLY A 101 29.76 0.22 -7.70
C GLY A 101 29.07 -0.75 -6.74
N ASP A 102 27.77 -0.65 -6.60
CA ASP A 102 26.93 -1.43 -5.70
C ASP A 102 26.30 -2.64 -6.41
N ASP A 103 25.80 -3.59 -5.61
CA ASP A 103 24.95 -4.65 -6.14
C ASP A 103 23.55 -4.12 -6.41
N VAL A 104 22.95 -4.52 -7.54
CA VAL A 104 21.61 -4.07 -7.92
C VAL A 104 20.51 -4.48 -6.90
N SER A 105 20.76 -5.49 -6.08
CA SER A 105 19.85 -5.91 -5.01
C SER A 105 19.70 -4.87 -3.89
N GLU A 106 20.64 -3.92 -3.79
CA GLU A 106 20.54 -2.78 -2.88
C GLU A 106 19.62 -1.65 -3.38
N TYR A 107 18.98 -1.86 -4.56
CA TYR A 107 18.12 -0.90 -5.26
C TYR A 107 16.75 -1.50 -5.55
N ASP A 108 16.17 -2.24 -4.62
CA ASP A 108 14.85 -2.84 -4.81
C ASP A 108 13.73 -1.83 -4.56
N THR A 109 12.74 -1.82 -5.44
CA THR A 109 11.54 -1.00 -5.37
C THR A 109 10.35 -1.71 -6.00
N THR A 110 9.15 -1.41 -5.52
CA THR A 110 7.89 -1.71 -6.21
C THR A 110 7.66 -0.72 -7.36
N LEU A 111 6.65 -0.95 -8.19
CA LEU A 111 6.26 0.03 -9.21
C LEU A 111 4.81 -0.18 -9.64
N THR A 112 4.04 0.90 -9.60
CA THR A 112 2.67 0.95 -10.12
C THR A 112 2.52 2.15 -11.03
N ALA A 113 2.03 1.94 -12.26
CA ALA A 113 1.78 3.00 -13.22
C ALA A 113 0.39 2.87 -13.83
N VAL A 114 -0.30 3.99 -14.01
CA VAL A 114 -1.63 4.10 -14.58
C VAL A 114 -1.63 5.10 -15.73
N ILE A 115 -2.22 4.72 -16.85
CA ILE A 115 -2.62 5.62 -17.93
C ILE A 115 -4.13 5.75 -17.89
N TYR A 116 -4.63 7.00 -17.92
CA TYR A 116 -6.05 7.32 -17.84
C TYR A 116 -6.46 8.28 -18.96
N ASN A 117 -7.55 7.95 -19.64
CA ASN A 117 -8.07 8.75 -20.76
C ASN A 117 -9.36 9.54 -20.42
N SER A 118 -9.59 9.84 -19.14
CA SER A 118 -10.81 10.45 -18.59
C SER A 118 -12.01 9.51 -18.47
N ARG A 119 -11.85 8.22 -18.83
CA ARG A 119 -12.90 7.22 -18.78
C ARG A 119 -12.39 5.84 -18.39
N ASN A 120 -11.32 5.38 -19.03
CA ASN A 120 -10.76 4.05 -18.84
C ASN A 120 -9.34 4.13 -18.29
N ILE A 121 -8.97 3.14 -17.54
CA ILE A 121 -7.64 2.94 -16.98
C ILE A 121 -6.98 1.73 -17.66
N ILE A 122 -5.69 1.90 -18.01
CA ILE A 122 -4.76 0.80 -18.22
C ILE A 122 -3.64 0.95 -17.19
N TYR A 123 -3.26 -0.14 -16.55
CA TYR A 123 -2.23 -0.14 -15.51
C TYR A 123 -1.16 -1.20 -15.73
N ALA A 124 0.02 -0.93 -15.17
CA ALA A 124 1.09 -1.88 -14.94
C ALA A 124 1.42 -1.86 -13.45
N HIS A 125 1.70 -3.04 -12.86
CA HIS A 125 1.89 -3.17 -11.43
C HIS A 125 2.84 -4.30 -11.06
N VAL A 126 3.70 -4.04 -10.07
CA VAL A 126 4.50 -5.02 -9.34
C VAL A 126 4.71 -4.50 -7.92
N GLY A 127 4.46 -5.36 -6.93
CA GLY A 127 4.57 -5.01 -5.50
C GLY A 127 3.28 -5.27 -4.72
N ASP A 128 3.15 -4.71 -3.54
CA ASP A 128 2.06 -4.91 -2.59
C ASP A 128 1.20 -3.67 -2.31
N GLY A 129 1.56 -2.51 -2.83
CA GLY A 129 0.66 -1.38 -2.99
C GLY A 129 -0.45 -1.65 -4.01
N GLY A 130 -1.18 -0.61 -4.47
CA GLY A 130 -2.22 -0.87 -5.45
C GLY A 130 -2.97 0.33 -5.98
N VAL A 131 -3.97 0.02 -6.80
CA VAL A 131 -4.87 0.98 -7.46
C VAL A 131 -6.30 0.71 -7.02
N ILE A 132 -6.95 1.74 -6.47
CA ILE A 132 -8.38 1.75 -6.16
C ILE A 132 -9.06 2.74 -7.08
N ALA A 133 -10.10 2.32 -7.80
CA ALA A 133 -10.86 3.13 -8.74
C ALA A 133 -12.29 3.36 -8.25
N LEU A 134 -12.82 4.55 -8.51
CA LEU A 134 -14.22 4.92 -8.29
C LEU A 134 -14.92 4.99 -9.63
N SER A 135 -15.98 4.21 -9.78
CA SER A 135 -16.84 4.21 -10.96
C SER A 135 -17.94 5.27 -10.86
N PRO A 136 -18.52 5.73 -11.99
CA PRO A 136 -19.64 6.67 -11.97
C PRO A 136 -20.89 6.18 -11.24
N ASP A 137 -21.04 4.87 -11.07
CA ASP A 137 -22.11 4.25 -10.27
C ASP A 137 -21.90 4.34 -8.74
N GLY A 138 -20.80 4.95 -8.29
CA GLY A 138 -20.46 5.17 -6.88
C GLY A 138 -19.73 4.02 -6.20
N LYS A 139 -19.34 2.98 -6.94
CA LYS A 139 -18.63 1.82 -6.40
C LYS A 139 -17.14 1.97 -6.51
N TYR A 140 -16.45 1.48 -5.46
CA TYR A 140 -15.01 1.37 -5.43
C TYR A 140 -14.59 -0.05 -5.82
N ASP A 141 -13.61 -0.16 -6.72
CA ASP A 141 -13.06 -1.43 -7.18
C ASP A 141 -11.52 -1.41 -6.99
N ILE A 142 -10.94 -2.50 -6.47
CA ILE A 142 -9.49 -2.71 -6.43
C ILE A 142 -9.08 -3.27 -7.78
N LEU A 143 -8.20 -2.57 -8.50
CA LEU A 143 -7.77 -2.97 -9.85
C LEU A 143 -6.54 -3.89 -9.84
N THR A 144 -5.70 -3.78 -8.82
CA THR A 144 -4.45 -4.55 -8.69
C THR A 144 -4.55 -5.57 -7.58
N HIS A 145 -3.67 -6.56 -7.60
CA HIS A 145 -3.54 -7.54 -6.52
C HIS A 145 -2.16 -7.43 -5.90
N ALA A 146 -2.10 -7.27 -4.57
CA ALA A 146 -0.84 -7.24 -3.84
C ALA A 146 -0.03 -8.51 -4.10
N GLN A 147 1.25 -8.35 -4.48
CA GLN A 147 2.16 -9.44 -4.80
C GLN A 147 3.10 -9.65 -3.62
N LYS A 148 2.57 -10.32 -2.59
CA LYS A 148 3.38 -10.77 -1.44
C LYS A 148 4.01 -12.12 -1.80
N GLY A 149 5.30 -12.31 -1.44
CA GLY A 149 6.02 -13.57 -1.67
C GLY A 149 5.50 -14.71 -0.80
N ASP A 150 6.19 -15.86 -0.84
CA ASP A 150 5.84 -17.03 -0.04
C ASP A 150 5.95 -16.77 1.48
N GLU A 151 6.74 -15.78 1.88
CA GLU A 151 6.82 -15.24 3.24
C GLU A 151 6.00 -13.95 3.31
N PHE A 152 5.23 -13.78 4.37
CA PHE A 152 4.23 -12.71 4.52
C PHE A 152 4.82 -11.27 4.41
N ASN A 153 6.12 -11.11 4.67
CA ASN A 153 6.84 -9.84 4.65
C ASN A 153 7.72 -9.65 3.39
N VAL A 154 7.59 -10.51 2.39
CA VAL A 154 8.41 -10.40 1.18
C VAL A 154 7.57 -9.82 0.05
N THR A 155 7.86 -8.59 -0.29
CA THR A 155 7.28 -7.90 -1.43
C THR A 155 8.02 -8.27 -2.72
N THR A 156 7.31 -8.41 -3.83
CA THR A 156 7.91 -8.67 -5.14
C THR A 156 8.45 -7.37 -5.73
N PRO A 157 9.77 -7.19 -5.87
CA PRO A 157 10.34 -5.97 -6.44
C PRO A 157 10.27 -5.94 -7.97
N LEU A 158 10.43 -4.76 -8.55
CA LEU A 158 10.53 -4.55 -10.01
C LEU A 158 11.60 -5.46 -10.63
N ARG A 159 12.73 -5.67 -9.93
CA ARG A 159 13.85 -6.52 -10.35
C ARG A 159 13.50 -8.01 -10.49
N ALA A 160 12.38 -8.46 -9.93
CA ALA A 160 11.91 -9.84 -10.14
C ALA A 160 11.58 -10.16 -11.62
N GLY A 161 11.49 -9.12 -12.46
CA GLY A 161 11.42 -9.20 -13.90
C GLY A 161 10.00 -9.32 -14.46
N GLU A 162 9.91 -9.26 -15.78
CA GLU A 162 8.66 -9.14 -16.53
C GLU A 162 7.62 -10.22 -16.21
N SER A 163 8.05 -11.43 -15.86
CA SER A 163 7.13 -12.53 -15.50
C SER A 163 6.32 -12.27 -14.23
N LYS A 164 6.73 -11.27 -13.42
CA LYS A 164 6.05 -10.84 -12.21
C LYS A 164 5.24 -9.55 -12.42
N TRP A 165 5.47 -8.82 -13.50
CA TRP A 165 4.72 -7.61 -13.79
C TRP A 165 3.31 -7.96 -14.27
N THR A 166 2.32 -7.32 -13.70
CA THR A 166 0.92 -7.44 -14.09
C THR A 166 0.51 -6.25 -14.94
N PHE A 167 -0.25 -6.52 -15.99
CA PHE A 167 -0.84 -5.50 -16.84
C PHE A 167 -2.34 -5.75 -16.92
N GLY A 168 -3.12 -4.70 -16.74
CA GLY A 168 -4.58 -4.82 -16.75
C GLY A 168 -5.25 -3.53 -17.14
N ARG A 169 -6.57 -3.58 -17.15
CA ARG A 169 -7.44 -2.44 -17.45
C ARG A 169 -8.67 -2.44 -16.54
N SER A 170 -9.30 -1.27 -16.39
CA SER A 170 -10.62 -1.20 -15.79
C SER A 170 -11.67 -1.81 -16.76
N GLU A 171 -12.58 -2.63 -16.23
CA GLU A 171 -13.71 -3.15 -17.00
C GLU A 171 -14.86 -2.16 -17.12
N LYS A 172 -14.93 -1.21 -16.18
CA LYS A 172 -15.93 -0.14 -16.10
C LYS A 172 -15.30 1.21 -16.36
N ASP A 173 -16.14 2.17 -16.66
CA ASP A 173 -15.75 3.58 -16.65
C ASP A 173 -15.29 3.98 -15.25
N VAL A 174 -14.28 4.83 -15.20
CA VAL A 174 -13.69 5.33 -13.96
C VAL A 174 -13.82 6.85 -13.94
N CYS A 175 -14.32 7.40 -12.84
CA CYS A 175 -14.38 8.85 -12.63
C CYS A 175 -13.28 9.37 -11.70
N ALA A 176 -12.70 8.52 -10.87
CA ALA A 176 -11.56 8.86 -10.03
C ALA A 176 -10.77 7.60 -9.66
N PHE A 177 -9.50 7.75 -9.29
CA PHE A 177 -8.71 6.65 -8.77
C PHE A 177 -7.59 7.15 -7.86
N ALA A 178 -7.09 6.26 -6.99
CA ALA A 178 -5.87 6.45 -6.23
C ALA A 178 -4.88 5.33 -6.52
N ILE A 179 -3.58 5.68 -6.62
CA ILE A 179 -2.47 4.75 -6.47
C ILE A 179 -1.92 4.96 -5.06
N MET A 180 -1.71 3.90 -4.31
CA MET A 180 -1.15 3.95 -2.96
C MET A 180 -0.05 2.92 -2.81
N THR A 181 1.02 3.25 -2.07
CA THR A 181 1.99 2.28 -1.55
C THR A 181 1.38 1.53 -0.38
N ASP A 182 1.98 0.45 0.06
CA ASP A 182 1.42 -0.48 1.07
C ASP A 182 1.06 0.23 2.38
N GLY A 183 1.85 1.23 2.82
CA GLY A 183 1.56 2.01 4.02
C GLY A 183 0.14 2.60 4.06
N LEU A 184 -0.40 3.05 2.93
CA LEU A 184 -1.78 3.54 2.82
C LEU A 184 -2.73 2.50 2.20
N PHE A 185 -2.25 1.65 1.31
CA PHE A 185 -3.08 0.67 0.63
C PHE A 185 -3.64 -0.37 1.59
N ASP A 186 -2.85 -0.82 2.58
CA ASP A 186 -3.29 -1.76 3.61
C ASP A 186 -4.39 -1.17 4.52
N VAL A 187 -4.47 0.17 4.64
CA VAL A 187 -5.58 0.86 5.32
C VAL A 187 -6.80 0.97 4.40
N ALA A 188 -6.59 1.32 3.12
CA ALA A 188 -7.67 1.52 2.15
C ALA A 188 -8.31 0.21 1.69
N ALA A 189 -7.56 -0.88 1.65
CA ALA A 189 -7.99 -2.22 1.23
C ALA A 189 -7.51 -3.28 2.24
N PRO A 190 -7.95 -3.22 3.50
CA PRO A 190 -7.45 -4.11 4.54
C PRO A 190 -7.82 -5.56 4.24
N TRP A 191 -6.86 -6.46 4.43
CA TRP A 191 -7.00 -7.90 4.13
C TRP A 191 -8.25 -8.52 4.77
N ILE A 192 -8.70 -8.02 5.92
CA ILE A 192 -9.89 -8.53 6.63
C ILE A 192 -11.19 -8.29 5.86
N LEU A 193 -11.23 -7.26 4.99
CA LEU A 193 -12.34 -6.98 4.11
C LEU A 193 -12.30 -7.77 2.79
N SER A 194 -11.19 -8.41 2.45
CA SER A 194 -10.98 -9.07 1.15
C SER A 194 -12.01 -10.14 0.77
N LYS A 195 -12.72 -10.70 1.77
CA LYS A 195 -13.77 -11.73 1.58
C LYS A 195 -15.17 -11.19 1.84
N THR A 196 -15.33 -9.89 2.00
CA THR A 196 -16.64 -9.24 2.16
C THR A 196 -17.16 -8.76 0.79
N ASP A 197 -18.41 -8.34 0.74
CA ASP A 197 -19.01 -7.76 -0.48
C ASP A 197 -18.37 -6.42 -0.88
N ASN A 198 -17.69 -5.76 0.07
CA ASN A 198 -16.96 -4.52 -0.16
C ASN A 198 -15.53 -4.64 0.41
N PRO A 199 -14.54 -5.01 -0.42
CA PRO A 199 -13.16 -5.20 0.04
C PRO A 199 -12.40 -3.89 0.30
N VAL A 200 -13.03 -2.74 0.01
CA VAL A 200 -12.45 -1.40 0.20
C VAL A 200 -13.00 -0.76 1.46
N TYR A 201 -12.14 -0.14 2.27
CA TYR A 201 -12.57 0.70 3.38
C TYR A 201 -13.00 2.07 2.84
N VAL A 202 -14.29 2.15 2.47
CA VAL A 202 -14.87 3.28 1.75
C VAL A 202 -14.71 4.60 2.49
N ASN A 203 -14.93 4.62 3.81
CA ASN A 203 -14.84 5.85 4.59
C ASN A 203 -13.43 6.47 4.57
N PHE A 204 -12.40 5.65 4.46
CA PHE A 204 -11.03 6.13 4.29
C PHE A 204 -10.78 6.65 2.87
N ILE A 205 -10.99 5.82 1.85
CA ILE A 205 -10.59 6.14 0.47
C ILE A 205 -11.40 7.29 -0.15
N ARG A 206 -12.68 7.48 0.24
CA ARG A 206 -13.53 8.53 -0.31
C ARG A 206 -13.00 9.94 -0.04
N SER A 207 -12.29 10.14 1.07
CA SER A 207 -11.66 11.43 1.42
C SER A 207 -10.52 11.82 0.46
N PHE A 208 -10.00 10.87 -0.32
CA PHE A 208 -8.92 11.10 -1.27
C PHE A 208 -9.40 11.30 -2.71
N ILE A 209 -10.49 10.63 -3.13
CA ILE A 209 -10.87 10.59 -4.55
C ILE A 209 -12.36 10.82 -4.84
N ASP A 210 -13.23 10.89 -3.82
CA ASP A 210 -14.66 11.07 -4.04
C ASP A 210 -15.04 12.55 -4.12
N ASN A 211 -15.22 13.06 -5.33
CA ASN A 211 -15.56 14.47 -5.52
C ASN A 211 -16.93 14.88 -4.97
N SER A 212 -17.79 13.93 -4.61
CA SER A 212 -19.04 14.23 -3.88
C SER A 212 -18.78 14.69 -2.43
N VAL A 213 -17.59 14.37 -1.89
CA VAL A 213 -17.13 14.76 -0.55
C VAL A 213 -16.14 15.92 -0.64
N ILE A 214 -15.14 15.79 -1.53
CA ILE A 214 -14.00 16.71 -1.67
C ILE A 214 -14.45 18.05 -2.25
N ASN A 215 -15.38 18.07 -3.21
CA ASN A 215 -15.87 19.27 -3.91
C ASN A 215 -14.77 20.11 -4.61
N ALA A 216 -13.67 19.48 -5.04
CA ALA A 216 -12.63 20.16 -5.78
C ALA A 216 -13.01 20.30 -7.26
N LEU A 217 -13.13 21.53 -7.76
CA LEU A 217 -13.61 21.84 -9.12
C LEU A 217 -12.59 22.63 -9.95
N THR A 218 -11.64 23.28 -9.33
CA THR A 218 -10.65 24.15 -9.98
C THR A 218 -9.21 23.73 -9.66
N PRO A 219 -8.23 24.15 -10.46
CA PRO A 219 -6.81 23.91 -10.10
C PRO A 219 -6.41 24.45 -8.74
N ALA A 220 -7.04 25.54 -8.28
CA ALA A 220 -6.77 26.11 -6.94
C ALA A 220 -7.31 25.19 -5.84
N ASP A 221 -8.48 24.55 -6.05
CA ASP A 221 -9.04 23.61 -5.09
C ASP A 221 -8.13 22.37 -4.96
N PHE A 222 -7.53 21.90 -6.07
CA PHE A 222 -6.58 20.78 -6.03
C PHE A 222 -5.26 21.13 -5.31
N ALA A 223 -4.81 22.39 -5.40
CA ALA A 223 -3.66 22.84 -4.63
C ALA A 223 -3.99 22.90 -3.11
N SER A 224 -5.21 23.30 -2.75
CA SER A 224 -5.69 23.26 -1.36
C SER A 224 -5.81 21.82 -0.87
N LEU A 225 -6.40 20.93 -1.67
CA LEU A 225 -6.56 19.51 -1.37
C LEU A 225 -5.21 18.82 -1.14
N ASP A 226 -4.19 19.11 -1.96
CA ASP A 226 -2.83 18.58 -1.76
C ASP A 226 -2.31 18.96 -0.36
N SER A 227 -2.48 20.21 0.05
CA SER A 227 -2.06 20.68 1.38
C SER A 227 -2.87 20.00 2.51
N GLU A 228 -4.19 19.93 2.37
CA GLU A 228 -5.08 19.32 3.36
C GLU A 228 -4.77 17.82 3.56
N ILE A 229 -4.51 17.10 2.45
CA ILE A 229 -4.13 15.67 2.52
C ILE A 229 -2.75 15.52 3.17
N ARG A 230 -1.77 16.37 2.86
CA ARG A 230 -0.45 16.36 3.52
C ARG A 230 -0.58 16.59 5.02
N ASP A 231 -1.37 17.56 5.43
CA ASP A 231 -1.62 17.86 6.83
C ASP A 231 -2.31 16.67 7.54
N TYR A 232 -3.32 16.05 6.90
CA TYR A 232 -3.98 14.87 7.42
C TYR A 232 -3.02 13.68 7.56
N LEU A 233 -2.24 13.35 6.52
CA LEU A 233 -1.30 12.24 6.54
C LEU A 233 -0.10 12.45 7.48
N SER A 234 0.18 13.70 7.86
CA SER A 234 1.21 14.04 8.84
C SER A 234 0.64 14.12 10.26
N GLY A 235 -0.68 14.09 10.41
CA GLY A 235 -1.37 14.26 11.68
C GLY A 235 -1.44 12.99 12.53
N ASP A 236 -1.97 13.15 13.74
CA ASP A 236 -2.11 12.08 14.72
C ASP A 236 -3.12 11.01 14.28
N ASP A 237 -4.09 11.37 13.43
CA ASP A 237 -5.16 10.49 12.94
C ASP A 237 -4.63 9.27 12.18
N VAL A 238 -3.47 9.40 11.54
CA VAL A 238 -2.78 8.33 10.80
C VAL A 238 -1.42 7.95 11.40
N SER A 239 -1.20 8.29 12.68
CA SER A 239 0.05 7.99 13.41
C SER A 239 0.30 6.47 13.56
N GLY A 240 -0.75 5.66 13.47
CA GLY A 240 -0.66 4.20 13.43
C GLY A 240 0.01 3.64 12.15
N VAL A 241 0.06 4.42 11.07
CA VAL A 241 0.81 4.09 9.85
C VAL A 241 2.23 4.58 10.03
N THR A 242 3.14 3.65 10.34
CA THR A 242 4.54 3.97 10.64
C THR A 242 5.43 3.97 9.41
N ASP A 243 4.99 3.33 8.34
CA ASP A 243 5.67 3.28 7.05
C ASP A 243 5.51 4.58 6.25
N ASP A 244 6.26 4.72 5.16
CA ASP A 244 6.11 5.82 4.23
C ASP A 244 4.67 5.85 3.67
N LYS A 245 4.18 7.05 3.40
CA LYS A 245 2.79 7.28 3.03
C LYS A 245 2.72 7.93 1.66
N THR A 246 2.39 7.15 0.65
CA THR A 246 2.27 7.66 -0.72
C THR A 246 0.87 7.46 -1.27
N VAL A 247 0.33 8.55 -1.84
CA VAL A 247 -0.91 8.55 -2.59
C VAL A 247 -0.81 9.45 -3.82
N VAL A 248 -1.25 8.92 -4.96
CA VAL A 248 -1.53 9.70 -6.17
C VAL A 248 -3.02 9.66 -6.42
N GLY A 249 -3.70 10.77 -6.20
CA GLY A 249 -5.14 10.90 -6.41
C GLY A 249 -5.45 11.60 -7.75
N VAL A 250 -6.39 11.05 -8.51
CA VAL A 250 -6.85 11.60 -9.78
C VAL A 250 -8.37 11.62 -9.83
N ILE A 251 -8.94 12.76 -10.16
CA ILE A 251 -10.39 13.00 -10.17
C ILE A 251 -10.81 13.64 -11.51
N ASN A 252 -11.79 13.04 -12.18
CA ASN A 252 -12.47 13.68 -13.30
C ASN A 252 -13.65 14.50 -12.76
N THR A 253 -13.48 15.80 -12.67
CA THR A 253 -14.47 16.72 -12.09
C THR A 253 -15.73 16.91 -12.95
N ASP A 254 -15.72 16.43 -14.20
CA ASP A 254 -16.88 16.46 -15.08
C ASP A 254 -17.89 15.36 -14.75
N ILE A 255 -17.52 14.41 -13.88
CA ILE A 255 -18.35 13.28 -13.49
C ILE A 255 -18.53 13.30 -11.97
N THR A 256 -19.75 13.45 -11.51
CA THR A 256 -20.10 13.24 -10.10
C THR A 256 -20.53 11.80 -9.93
N PRO A 257 -19.86 11.00 -9.07
CA PRO A 257 -20.27 9.63 -8.82
C PRO A 257 -21.66 9.58 -8.17
N ALA A 258 -22.42 8.52 -8.47
CA ALA A 258 -23.70 8.29 -7.82
C ALA A 258 -23.50 8.00 -6.34
N MET A 259 -24.44 8.50 -5.51
CA MET A 259 -24.48 8.13 -4.09
C MET A 259 -25.06 6.72 -3.97
N MET A 260 -24.37 5.89 -3.21
CA MET A 260 -24.83 4.57 -2.81
C MET A 260 -25.77 4.64 -1.60
N ASP A 261 -26.39 3.52 -1.24
CA ASP A 261 -27.18 3.42 -0.03
C ASP A 261 -26.33 3.67 1.23
N GLU A 262 -26.95 4.14 2.30
CA GLU A 262 -26.30 4.47 3.58
C GLU A 262 -25.48 3.29 4.15
N SER A 263 -25.95 2.06 3.92
CA SER A 263 -25.26 0.85 4.35
C SER A 263 -23.90 0.62 3.66
N TYR A 264 -23.70 1.18 2.47
CA TYR A 264 -22.42 1.10 1.74
C TYR A 264 -21.32 1.94 2.41
N TYR A 265 -21.72 2.99 3.09
CA TYR A 265 -20.83 3.90 3.82
C TYR A 265 -20.79 3.59 5.33
N ALA A 266 -21.49 2.53 5.76
CA ALA A 266 -21.46 2.13 7.16
C ALA A 266 -20.06 1.67 7.56
N GLU A 267 -19.65 2.02 8.79
CA GLU A 267 -18.37 1.58 9.35
C GLU A 267 -18.34 0.06 9.49
N PRO A 268 -17.31 -0.63 8.93
CA PRO A 268 -17.19 -2.07 9.11
C PRO A 268 -16.97 -2.45 10.57
N ASP A 269 -17.68 -3.47 11.05
CA ASP A 269 -17.40 -4.05 12.37
C ASP A 269 -16.14 -4.93 12.30
N PHE A 270 -14.96 -4.29 12.35
CA PHE A 270 -13.67 -4.99 12.33
C PHE A 270 -13.55 -6.02 13.48
N GLY A 271 -14.17 -5.75 14.64
CA GLY A 271 -14.15 -6.67 15.77
C GLY A 271 -14.88 -7.98 15.48
N GLU A 272 -16.07 -7.92 14.86
CA GLU A 272 -16.79 -9.14 14.47
C GLU A 272 -16.13 -9.84 13.29
N LEU A 273 -15.55 -9.09 12.32
CA LEU A 273 -14.80 -9.68 11.21
C LEU A 273 -13.60 -10.50 11.70
N LEU A 274 -12.84 -9.98 12.66
CA LEU A 274 -11.73 -10.67 13.29
C LEU A 274 -12.17 -11.92 14.05
N LYS A 275 -13.24 -11.82 14.86
CA LYS A 275 -13.81 -12.98 15.56
C LYS A 275 -14.29 -14.05 14.58
N ALA A 276 -14.88 -13.64 13.45
CA ALA A 276 -15.29 -14.56 12.41
C ALA A 276 -14.07 -15.23 11.73
N HIS A 277 -13.02 -14.46 11.46
CA HIS A 277 -11.77 -14.99 10.89
C HIS A 277 -11.11 -16.01 11.83
N ARG A 278 -10.98 -15.69 13.12
CA ARG A 278 -10.46 -16.62 14.15
C ARG A 278 -11.30 -17.89 14.23
N ARG A 279 -12.62 -17.81 14.23
CA ARG A 279 -13.51 -18.98 14.22
C ARG A 279 -13.28 -19.88 12.98
N ASN A 280 -12.98 -19.27 11.83
CA ASN A 280 -12.72 -20.04 10.60
C ASN A 280 -11.36 -20.76 10.63
N ILE A 281 -10.33 -20.15 11.23
CA ILE A 281 -8.98 -20.75 11.32
C ILE A 281 -8.93 -21.84 12.39
N TYR A 282 -9.45 -21.56 13.58
CA TYR A 282 -9.28 -22.45 14.74
C TYR A 282 -10.45 -23.41 14.94
N GLY A 283 -11.49 -23.35 14.09
CA GLY A 283 -12.70 -24.16 14.20
C GLY A 283 -13.50 -23.80 15.47
N THR A 284 -14.62 -24.45 15.65
CA THR A 284 -15.41 -24.43 16.90
C THR A 284 -14.77 -25.35 17.96
N ALA A 285 -13.45 -25.36 18.08
CA ALA A 285 -12.75 -26.12 19.10
C ALA A 285 -13.05 -25.49 20.47
N GLY A 286 -14.06 -26.04 21.11
CA GLY A 286 -14.30 -25.98 22.55
C GLY A 286 -14.51 -24.58 23.14
N SER A 287 -15.75 -24.27 23.47
CA SER A 287 -16.12 -23.36 24.55
C SER A 287 -15.41 -23.76 25.87
N GLY A 288 -14.16 -23.37 26.05
CA GLY A 288 -13.34 -23.78 27.19
C GLY A 288 -12.13 -22.91 27.47
N LEU A 289 -12.08 -21.69 26.91
CA LEU A 289 -11.13 -20.68 27.38
C LEU A 289 -11.90 -19.70 28.25
N ASP A 290 -11.52 -19.59 29.50
CA ASP A 290 -11.97 -18.51 30.36
C ASP A 290 -11.31 -17.18 29.92
N ASP A 291 -11.85 -16.07 30.38
CA ASP A 291 -11.36 -14.72 30.07
C ASP A 291 -9.88 -14.46 30.48
N THR A 292 -9.18 -15.47 30.96
CA THR A 292 -7.78 -15.39 31.41
C THR A 292 -6.79 -16.19 30.56
N GLY A 293 -7.26 -16.88 29.48
CA GLY A 293 -6.38 -17.54 28.51
C GLY A 293 -5.69 -18.84 28.96
N HIS A 294 -6.20 -19.50 30.01
CA HIS A 294 -5.65 -20.77 30.47
C HIS A 294 -6.42 -21.98 29.94
N CYS A 295 -5.73 -22.92 29.31
CA CYS A 295 -6.28 -24.23 28.92
C CYS A 295 -6.53 -25.09 30.14
N ALA A 296 -7.77 -25.45 30.40
CA ALA A 296 -8.13 -26.47 31.37
C ALA A 296 -7.82 -27.85 30.77
N GLY A 297 -6.68 -28.43 31.11
CA GLY A 297 -6.40 -29.83 30.75
C GLY A 297 -4.99 -30.23 30.39
N CYS A 298 -3.97 -29.41 30.54
CA CYS A 298 -2.56 -29.84 30.38
C CYS A 298 -1.97 -30.20 31.75
N ASN A 299 -1.83 -31.50 32.01
CA ASN A 299 -1.03 -32.00 33.11
C ASN A 299 0.46 -31.92 32.74
N ASP A 300 1.24 -31.18 33.52
CA ASP A 300 2.69 -31.20 33.48
C ASP A 300 3.23 -32.58 33.96
N PRO A 301 4.18 -33.18 33.27
CA PRO A 301 5.04 -34.19 33.86
C PRO A 301 6.26 -33.50 34.47
N ALA A 302 6.51 -33.90 35.70
CA ALA A 302 7.46 -33.49 36.71
C ALA A 302 8.89 -33.21 36.25
N ALA A 303 9.46 -32.28 36.97
CA ALA A 303 10.89 -31.95 37.08
C ALA A 303 11.73 -33.12 37.59
N ASP A 304 12.97 -33.25 37.08
CA ASP A 304 14.12 -33.74 37.86
C ASP A 304 15.40 -33.01 37.42
N GLU A 305 15.96 -32.47 38.35
CA GLU A 305 17.21 -31.97 38.89
C GLU A 305 18.53 -32.22 38.13
N GLU A 306 19.39 -31.23 38.31
CA GLU A 306 20.78 -31.12 38.73
C GLU A 306 21.79 -30.57 37.74
N GLY A 307 22.51 -29.52 38.20
CA GLY A 307 23.91 -29.28 37.87
C GLY A 307 24.35 -27.90 37.47
N SER A 308 24.60 -27.00 38.43
CA SER A 308 25.47 -25.83 38.27
C SER A 308 26.96 -26.27 38.38
N PRO A 309 28.01 -25.41 38.14
CA PRO A 309 28.04 -23.96 38.10
C PRO A 309 29.08 -23.32 37.13
N GLY A 310 29.01 -22.01 36.97
CA GLY A 310 30.24 -21.20 36.96
C GLY A 310 30.48 -20.24 35.80
N GLY A 311 30.44 -18.94 36.07
CA GLY A 311 31.42 -18.00 35.54
C GLY A 311 31.00 -16.92 34.58
N GLY A 312 30.61 -15.78 35.09
CA GLY A 312 31.38 -14.54 34.87
C GLY A 312 31.09 -13.65 33.67
N ILE A 313 30.35 -12.59 33.86
CA ILE A 313 30.68 -11.17 33.57
C ILE A 313 30.60 -10.65 32.14
N ASN A 314 29.81 -9.59 32.03
CA ASN A 314 29.84 -8.34 31.25
C ASN A 314 28.83 -8.16 30.10
N ASP A 315 27.89 -7.31 30.43
CA ASP A 315 27.32 -6.17 29.68
C ASP A 315 27.75 -5.99 28.25
N LYS A 316 26.75 -6.01 27.37
CA LYS A 316 26.46 -4.93 26.42
C LYS A 316 25.04 -5.11 25.87
N PHE A 317 24.20 -4.14 26.14
CA PHE A 317 22.94 -3.94 25.45
C PHE A 317 23.26 -3.67 23.98
N GLU A 318 23.02 -4.62 23.11
CA GLU A 318 22.76 -4.42 21.68
C GLU A 318 21.31 -4.77 21.44
N GLY A 319 20.52 -3.77 21.05
CA GLY A 319 19.17 -3.96 20.58
C GLY A 319 19.22 -4.85 19.33
N LYS A 320 18.82 -6.09 19.49
CA LYS A 320 18.46 -6.95 18.35
C LYS A 320 16.97 -6.77 18.15
N GLU A 321 16.59 -6.22 17.00
CA GLU A 321 15.28 -6.47 16.44
C GLU A 321 15.07 -7.98 16.41
N GLU A 322 14.10 -8.46 17.16
CA GLU A 322 13.66 -9.84 17.08
C GLU A 322 13.00 -10.01 15.71
N THR A 323 13.72 -10.58 14.77
CA THR A 323 13.13 -11.15 13.55
C THR A 323 12.18 -12.25 14.02
N VAL A 324 10.91 -11.93 14.14
CA VAL A 324 9.86 -12.88 14.50
C VAL A 324 9.71 -13.85 13.32
N CYS A 325 10.26 -15.06 13.47
CA CYS A 325 10.00 -16.14 12.52
C CYS A 325 8.51 -16.52 12.58
N LEU A 326 7.72 -16.09 11.57
CA LEU A 326 6.27 -16.31 11.47
C LEU A 326 5.89 -17.74 11.02
N ASN A 327 6.72 -18.74 11.31
CA ASN A 327 6.48 -20.12 10.87
C ASN A 327 5.53 -20.92 11.76
N THR A 328 4.91 -20.30 12.78
CA THR A 328 3.89 -20.94 13.61
C THR A 328 2.58 -20.18 13.54
N PRO A 329 1.43 -20.86 13.68
CA PRO A 329 0.13 -20.20 13.76
C PRO A 329 0.07 -19.08 14.80
N GLU A 330 0.76 -19.25 15.95
CA GLU A 330 0.82 -18.27 17.05
C GLU A 330 1.61 -17.00 16.67
N SER A 331 2.69 -17.13 15.88
CA SER A 331 3.45 -15.97 15.42
C SER A 331 2.69 -15.18 14.33
N GLN A 332 1.93 -15.88 13.49
CA GLN A 332 0.99 -15.25 12.54
C GLN A 332 -0.16 -14.55 13.27
N GLU A 333 -0.66 -15.14 14.35
CA GLU A 333 -1.72 -14.54 15.17
C GLU A 333 -1.25 -13.26 15.86
N LYS A 334 -0.07 -13.26 16.48
CA LYS A 334 0.51 -12.06 17.11
C LYS A 334 0.77 -10.95 16.11
N TYR A 335 1.25 -11.28 14.92
CA TYR A 335 1.45 -10.30 13.86
C TYR A 335 0.12 -9.73 13.35
N THR A 336 -0.86 -10.61 13.14
CA THR A 336 -2.23 -10.23 12.72
C THR A 336 -2.90 -9.38 13.79
N GLU A 337 -2.76 -9.71 15.08
CA GLU A 337 -3.26 -8.90 16.20
C GLU A 337 -2.58 -7.53 16.24
N HIS A 338 -1.27 -7.48 16.05
CA HIS A 338 -0.51 -6.23 16.08
C HIS A 338 -0.89 -5.31 14.90
N LEU A 339 -1.01 -5.87 13.69
CA LEU A 339 -1.48 -5.14 12.51
C LEU A 339 -2.91 -4.65 12.69
N THR A 340 -3.77 -5.50 13.24
CA THR A 340 -5.19 -5.18 13.47
C THR A 340 -5.37 -4.17 14.58
N ASP A 341 -4.62 -4.26 15.69
CA ASP A 341 -4.65 -3.24 16.74
C ASP A 341 -4.15 -1.89 16.23
N ARG A 342 -3.15 -1.88 15.34
CA ARG A 342 -2.68 -0.66 14.66
C ARG A 342 -3.73 -0.10 13.72
N LEU A 343 -4.37 -0.94 12.90
CA LEU A 343 -5.46 -0.56 12.01
C LEU A 343 -6.67 -0.05 12.81
N LEU A 344 -7.07 -0.76 13.88
CA LEU A 344 -8.18 -0.36 14.74
C LEU A 344 -7.87 0.91 15.54
N ARG A 345 -6.62 1.18 15.91
CA ARG A 345 -6.22 2.45 16.52
C ARG A 345 -6.30 3.57 15.49
N ALA A 346 -5.69 3.40 14.32
CA ALA A 346 -5.74 4.38 13.25
C ALA A 346 -7.19 4.70 12.85
N VAL A 347 -8.04 3.66 12.74
CA VAL A 347 -9.46 3.80 12.43
C VAL A 347 -10.25 4.43 13.59
N ARG A 348 -9.99 4.05 14.85
CA ARG A 348 -10.69 4.64 16.00
C ARG A 348 -10.30 6.09 16.25
N GLU A 349 -9.03 6.42 16.07
CA GLU A 349 -8.51 7.78 16.29
C GLU A 349 -8.97 8.75 15.19
N ALA A 350 -9.14 8.26 13.93
CA ALA A 350 -9.63 9.06 12.81
C ALA A 350 -11.13 9.44 12.90
N PHE A 351 -11.94 8.80 13.78
CA PHE A 351 -13.38 8.96 13.78
C PHE A 351 -14.01 9.27 15.16
N ILE A 352 -13.21 9.64 16.18
CA ILE A 352 -13.73 10.18 17.44
C ILE A 352 -13.69 11.72 17.38
N GLN A 353 -14.43 12.29 16.43
CA GLN A 353 -14.88 13.69 16.50
C GLN A 353 -16.36 13.79 16.16
#